data_1c6a589c2e7ff1db6b1ef0e6035af7ef
#
_entry.id   1c6a589c2e7ff1db6b1ef0e6035af7ef
#
_cell.length_a   1.000
_cell.length_b   1.000
_cell.length_c   1.000
_cell.angle_alpha   90.00
_cell.angle_beta   90.00
_cell.angle_gamma   90.00
#
_symmetry.space_group_name_H-M   'P 1'
#
loop_
_entity.id
_entity.type
_entity.pdbx_description
1 polymer ?
#
loop_
_entity_poly.entity_id
_entity_poly.type
_entity_poly.pdbx_seq_one_letter_code
_entity_poly.pdbx_strand_id
1 'polypeptide(L)'
;LDQKDIADRNNVRFIGKGERLLMLAHGFGCDQNVWRFMTPAFTSTYRVLLFDYVGSGHSRLSAFSVDRYSCLEGYAQDVLDICEAFDLQDVSFIGHSVSGVVGLLAALEQPYRFRELVMLGPSPCYLNLPPDYQGGFSREDLEQLMDLMDKNYIGWANYLAPIVMGDDAPDELTGELSGSFCSTDPLVARTFANATFFSDYRHILPRNRHPTLLLQGRSDALANPSVGEYMYQNMPGSQLVTLDTEGHCFHMSYPNKVSAEVLAFLSR
;
A
#
# COMPACT_ATOMS: atom_id res chain seq x y z
N LEU A 1 -16.02 -14.51 11.86
CA LEU A 1 -15.00 -15.18 11.02
C LEU A 1 -14.11 -16.08 11.88
N ASP A 2 -13.72 -17.24 11.34
CA ASP A 2 -12.77 -18.12 12.03
C ASP A 2 -11.37 -17.49 12.00
N GLN A 3 -10.82 -17.24 13.19
CA GLN A 3 -9.54 -16.56 13.35
C GLN A 3 -8.37 -17.31 12.69
N LYS A 4 -8.36 -18.65 12.82
CA LYS A 4 -7.33 -19.49 12.25
C LYS A 4 -7.41 -19.49 10.72
N ASP A 5 -8.61 -19.59 10.18
CA ASP A 5 -8.82 -19.58 8.73
C ASP A 5 -8.37 -18.24 8.11
N ILE A 6 -8.70 -17.11 8.74
CA ILE A 6 -8.26 -15.79 8.28
C ILE A 6 -6.73 -15.61 8.45
N ALA A 7 -6.16 -16.07 9.56
CA ALA A 7 -4.72 -16.05 9.77
C ALA A 7 -3.98 -16.80 8.66
N ASP A 8 -4.44 -18.00 8.33
CA ASP A 8 -3.85 -18.82 7.26
C ASP A 8 -4.14 -18.24 5.88
N ARG A 9 -5.33 -17.67 5.65
CA ARG A 9 -5.71 -17.04 4.37
C ARG A 9 -4.80 -15.88 4.01
N ASN A 10 -4.57 -14.99 4.97
CA ASN A 10 -3.81 -13.75 4.78
C ASN A 10 -2.40 -13.80 5.36
N ASN A 11 -1.88 -14.98 5.73
CA ASN A 11 -0.56 -15.13 6.33
C ASN A 11 -0.31 -14.10 7.46
N VAL A 12 -1.27 -13.98 8.38
CA VAL A 12 -1.23 -12.97 9.44
C VAL A 12 -0.16 -13.31 10.47
N ARG A 13 0.67 -12.33 10.81
CA ARG A 13 1.72 -12.45 11.81
C ARG A 13 1.69 -11.28 12.78
N PHE A 14 1.90 -11.55 14.06
CA PHE A 14 2.10 -10.53 15.08
C PHE A 14 3.55 -10.55 15.56
N ILE A 15 4.16 -9.38 15.65
CA ILE A 15 5.49 -9.16 16.21
C ILE A 15 5.46 -7.96 17.18
N GLY A 16 6.43 -7.91 18.08
CA GLY A 16 6.47 -6.86 19.09
C GLY A 16 5.59 -7.15 20.30
N LYS A 17 5.73 -6.33 21.34
CA LYS A 17 5.12 -6.55 22.68
C LYS A 17 4.33 -5.35 23.20
N GLY A 18 4.17 -4.30 22.39
CA GLY A 18 3.45 -3.10 22.79
C GLY A 18 1.94 -3.35 22.92
N GLU A 19 1.27 -2.45 23.63
CA GLU A 19 -0.19 -2.50 23.80
C GLU A 19 -0.92 -1.90 22.58
N ARG A 20 -0.34 -0.84 21.98
CA ARG A 20 -0.92 -0.20 20.79
C ARG A 20 -0.70 -1.06 19.55
N LEU A 21 -1.75 -1.22 18.77
CA LEU A 21 -1.73 -2.04 17.56
C LEU A 21 -1.37 -1.21 16.33
N LEU A 22 -0.41 -1.70 15.58
CA LEU A 22 0.04 -1.13 14.31
C LEU A 22 -0.13 -2.18 13.20
N MET A 23 -0.96 -1.91 12.22
CA MET A 23 -1.18 -2.80 11.07
C MET A 23 -0.45 -2.25 9.85
N LEU A 24 0.38 -3.06 9.20
CA LEU A 24 1.18 -2.69 8.04
C LEU A 24 0.68 -3.42 6.78
N ALA A 25 0.27 -2.65 5.77
CA ALA A 25 -0.28 -3.15 4.51
C ALA A 25 0.65 -2.82 3.34
N HIS A 26 1.15 -3.85 2.66
CA HIS A 26 2.07 -3.74 1.52
C HIS A 26 1.37 -3.23 0.25
N GLY A 27 2.17 -2.78 -0.72
CA GLY A 27 1.68 -2.32 -2.01
C GLY A 27 1.55 -3.44 -3.06
N PHE A 28 1.14 -3.04 -4.27
CA PHE A 28 1.04 -3.91 -5.44
C PHE A 28 2.36 -4.62 -5.74
N GLY A 29 2.26 -5.92 -6.01
CA GLY A 29 3.42 -6.75 -6.39
C GLY A 29 4.39 -7.09 -5.24
N CYS A 30 4.05 -6.69 -4.02
CA CYS A 30 4.84 -6.93 -2.82
C CYS A 30 4.17 -7.96 -1.88
N ASP A 31 4.80 -8.19 -0.75
CA ASP A 31 4.28 -8.92 0.40
C ASP A 31 4.75 -8.26 1.71
N GLN A 32 4.36 -8.83 2.85
CA GLN A 32 4.70 -8.27 4.16
C GLN A 32 6.20 -8.15 4.45
N ASN A 33 7.05 -8.84 3.71
CA ASN A 33 8.50 -8.82 3.90
C ASN A 33 9.12 -7.44 3.60
N VAL A 34 8.45 -6.60 2.81
CA VAL A 34 8.89 -5.21 2.55
C VAL A 34 9.00 -4.36 3.81
N TRP A 35 8.31 -4.74 4.88
CA TRP A 35 8.29 -4.02 6.16
C TRP A 35 9.45 -4.36 7.10
N ARG A 36 10.26 -5.36 6.80
CA ARG A 36 11.31 -5.85 7.70
C ARG A 36 12.34 -4.79 8.10
N PHE A 37 12.57 -3.79 7.27
CA PHE A 37 13.50 -2.71 7.58
C PHE A 37 12.91 -1.65 8.53
N MET A 38 11.59 -1.54 8.57
CA MET A 38 10.89 -0.58 9.42
C MET A 38 10.43 -1.18 10.75
N THR A 39 10.07 -2.44 10.78
CA THR A 39 9.51 -3.09 11.98
C THR A 39 10.38 -2.98 13.24
N PRO A 40 11.74 -3.03 13.17
CA PRO A 40 12.56 -2.84 14.37
C PRO A 40 12.32 -1.52 15.11
N ALA A 41 11.93 -0.46 14.39
CA ALA A 41 11.63 0.84 14.99
C ALA A 41 10.31 0.84 15.79
N PHE A 42 9.42 -0.11 15.56
CA PHE A 42 8.08 -0.15 16.15
C PHE A 42 7.91 -1.21 17.25
N THR A 43 8.63 -2.33 17.16
CA THR A 43 8.36 -3.53 17.95
C THR A 43 8.59 -3.39 19.46
N SER A 44 9.31 -2.37 19.90
CA SER A 44 9.48 -2.06 21.32
C SER A 44 8.25 -1.39 21.95
N THR A 45 7.47 -0.66 21.14
CA THR A 45 6.35 0.18 21.60
C THR A 45 5.01 -0.32 21.11
N TYR A 46 4.99 -0.96 19.94
CA TYR A 46 3.77 -1.43 19.27
C TYR A 46 3.74 -2.95 19.16
N ARG A 47 2.52 -3.49 19.20
CA ARG A 47 2.22 -4.81 18.67
C ARG A 47 1.94 -4.64 17.18
N VAL A 48 2.82 -5.14 16.34
CA VAL A 48 2.77 -4.96 14.89
C VAL A 48 2.10 -6.17 14.25
N LEU A 49 1.06 -5.93 13.47
CA LEU A 49 0.41 -6.92 12.62
C LEU A 49 0.90 -6.76 11.19
N LEU A 50 1.43 -7.85 10.66
CA LEU A 50 1.83 -8.01 9.26
C LEU A 50 0.88 -9.02 8.60
N PHE A 51 0.56 -8.79 7.33
CA PHE A 51 -0.27 -9.71 6.55
C PHE A 51 0.05 -9.60 5.05
N ASP A 52 -0.37 -10.61 4.30
CA ASP A 52 -0.37 -10.60 2.84
C ASP A 52 -1.80 -10.51 2.33
N TYR A 53 -2.07 -9.63 1.37
CA TYR A 53 -3.33 -9.70 0.63
C TYR A 53 -3.47 -11.04 -0.06
N VAL A 54 -4.69 -11.53 -0.21
CA VAL A 54 -4.93 -12.79 -0.92
C VAL A 54 -4.37 -12.69 -2.34
N GLY A 55 -3.57 -13.67 -2.71
CA GLY A 55 -2.82 -13.72 -3.97
C GLY A 55 -1.38 -13.20 -3.88
N SER A 56 -0.99 -12.57 -2.77
CA SER A 56 0.37 -12.07 -2.54
C SER A 56 1.11 -12.92 -1.52
N GLY A 57 2.43 -12.95 -1.62
CA GLY A 57 3.32 -13.58 -0.65
C GLY A 57 2.96 -15.03 -0.33
N HIS A 58 2.77 -15.32 0.94
CA HIS A 58 2.39 -16.64 1.44
C HIS A 58 0.90 -16.77 1.79
N SER A 59 0.07 -15.87 1.29
CA SER A 59 -1.38 -15.97 1.42
C SER A 59 -1.93 -17.19 0.67
N ARG A 60 -3.14 -17.60 1.02
CA ARG A 60 -3.81 -18.75 0.38
C ARG A 60 -4.31 -18.38 -1.02
N LEU A 61 -3.57 -18.76 -2.07
CA LEU A 61 -3.93 -18.45 -3.46
C LEU A 61 -5.32 -18.97 -3.85
N SER A 62 -5.74 -20.12 -3.33
CA SER A 62 -7.07 -20.70 -3.62
C SER A 62 -8.25 -19.85 -3.10
N ALA A 63 -7.99 -18.86 -2.26
CA ALA A 63 -8.99 -17.89 -1.81
C ALA A 63 -9.15 -16.70 -2.76
N PHE A 64 -8.30 -16.59 -3.79
CA PHE A 64 -8.39 -15.53 -4.78
C PHE A 64 -9.57 -15.75 -5.74
N SER A 65 -10.29 -14.67 -6.02
CA SER A 65 -11.27 -14.62 -7.10
C SER A 65 -11.21 -13.26 -7.78
N VAL A 66 -11.34 -13.26 -9.11
CA VAL A 66 -11.38 -12.02 -9.90
C VAL A 66 -12.54 -11.14 -9.46
N ASP A 67 -13.71 -11.73 -9.20
CA ASP A 67 -14.90 -10.97 -8.78
C ASP A 67 -14.66 -10.16 -7.50
N ARG A 68 -14.00 -10.76 -6.51
CA ARG A 68 -13.69 -10.07 -5.24
C ARG A 68 -12.61 -8.99 -5.41
N TYR A 69 -11.56 -9.27 -6.16
CA TYR A 69 -10.36 -8.43 -6.24
C TYR A 69 -10.27 -7.55 -7.48
N SER A 70 -11.36 -7.44 -8.26
CA SER A 70 -11.44 -6.54 -9.42
C SER A 70 -11.50 -5.05 -9.06
N CYS A 71 -11.73 -4.73 -7.78
CA CYS A 71 -11.72 -3.37 -7.23
C CYS A 71 -11.04 -3.33 -5.86
N LEU A 72 -10.66 -2.16 -5.38
CA LEU A 72 -9.93 -2.00 -4.11
C LEU A 72 -10.76 -2.35 -2.88
N GLU A 73 -12.09 -2.34 -2.98
CA GLU A 73 -13.00 -2.76 -1.91
C GLU A 73 -12.76 -4.23 -1.51
N GLY A 74 -12.39 -5.10 -2.46
CA GLY A 74 -12.03 -6.49 -2.15
C GLY A 74 -10.79 -6.61 -1.24
N TYR A 75 -9.80 -5.76 -1.47
CA TYR A 75 -8.60 -5.68 -0.61
C TYR A 75 -8.91 -5.00 0.73
N ALA A 76 -9.77 -3.99 0.75
CA ALA A 76 -10.27 -3.39 1.99
C ALA A 76 -11.04 -4.41 2.84
N GLN A 77 -11.77 -5.33 2.19
CA GLN A 77 -12.45 -6.41 2.89
C GLN A 77 -11.47 -7.40 3.53
N ASP A 78 -10.30 -7.65 2.94
CA ASP A 78 -9.26 -8.46 3.62
C ASP A 78 -8.82 -7.81 4.92
N VAL A 79 -8.61 -6.49 4.93
CA VAL A 79 -8.26 -5.72 6.14
C VAL A 79 -9.38 -5.84 7.20
N LEU A 80 -10.63 -5.67 6.79
CA LEU A 80 -11.78 -5.76 7.70
C LEU A 80 -12.00 -7.18 8.22
N ASP A 81 -11.83 -8.20 7.39
CA ASP A 81 -11.91 -9.61 7.79
C ASP A 81 -10.85 -9.93 8.87
N ILE A 82 -9.64 -9.42 8.72
CA ILE A 82 -8.57 -9.55 9.73
C ILE A 82 -8.98 -8.83 11.01
N CYS A 83 -9.46 -7.59 10.92
CA CYS A 83 -9.92 -6.85 12.09
C CYS A 83 -11.04 -7.56 12.83
N GLU A 84 -11.99 -8.15 12.11
CA GLU A 84 -13.10 -8.91 12.70
C GLU A 84 -12.62 -10.20 13.35
N ALA A 85 -11.81 -11.00 12.63
CA ALA A 85 -11.34 -12.30 13.11
C ALA A 85 -10.50 -12.21 14.39
N PHE A 86 -9.75 -11.12 14.55
CA PHE A 86 -8.89 -10.89 15.71
C PHE A 86 -9.48 -9.88 16.72
N ASP A 87 -10.73 -9.45 16.52
CA ASP A 87 -11.42 -8.43 17.32
C ASP A 87 -10.56 -7.16 17.53
N LEU A 88 -9.98 -6.65 16.43
CA LEU A 88 -9.10 -5.50 16.50
C LEU A 88 -9.91 -4.20 16.50
N GLN A 89 -9.50 -3.29 17.37
CA GLN A 89 -10.02 -1.93 17.50
C GLN A 89 -8.86 -0.97 17.74
N ASP A 90 -9.11 0.31 17.54
CA ASP A 90 -8.12 1.38 17.75
C ASP A 90 -6.79 1.15 16.98
N VAL A 91 -6.92 0.63 15.76
CA VAL A 91 -5.80 0.27 14.88
C VAL A 91 -5.16 1.52 14.30
N SER A 92 -3.85 1.68 14.50
CA SER A 92 -3.04 2.58 13.67
C SER A 92 -2.66 1.83 12.38
N PHE A 93 -3.13 2.31 11.24
CA PHE A 93 -2.94 1.62 9.96
C PHE A 93 -1.88 2.33 9.12
N ILE A 94 -0.89 1.60 8.63
CA ILE A 94 0.11 2.10 7.67
C ILE A 94 -0.05 1.35 6.35
N GLY A 95 -0.35 2.08 5.28
CA GLY A 95 -0.45 1.54 3.93
C GLY A 95 0.58 2.13 2.99
N HIS A 96 1.30 1.28 2.28
CA HIS A 96 2.19 1.69 1.19
C HIS A 96 1.43 1.73 -0.13
N SER A 97 1.61 2.82 -0.88
CA SER A 97 1.06 2.97 -2.24
C SER A 97 -0.47 2.79 -2.26
N VAL A 98 -0.99 1.88 -3.08
CA VAL A 98 -2.42 1.53 -3.17
C VAL A 98 -3.05 1.21 -1.82
N SER A 99 -2.28 0.68 -0.87
CA SER A 99 -2.78 0.33 0.46
C SER A 99 -3.16 1.55 1.32
N GLY A 100 -2.71 2.74 0.97
CA GLY A 100 -3.24 3.97 1.58
C GLY A 100 -4.73 4.13 1.29
N VAL A 101 -5.13 3.97 0.03
CA VAL A 101 -6.55 4.03 -0.38
C VAL A 101 -7.35 2.84 0.15
N VAL A 102 -6.77 1.64 0.14
CA VAL A 102 -7.38 0.45 0.76
C VAL A 102 -7.68 0.67 2.24
N GLY A 103 -6.73 1.24 2.99
CA GLY A 103 -6.93 1.59 4.40
C GLY A 103 -8.02 2.64 4.61
N LEU A 104 -8.09 3.65 3.75
CA LEU A 104 -9.17 4.64 3.79
C LEU A 104 -10.54 4.01 3.51
N LEU A 105 -10.65 3.13 2.52
CA LEU A 105 -11.89 2.39 2.24
C LEU A 105 -12.33 1.57 3.46
N ALA A 106 -11.43 0.82 4.07
CA ALA A 106 -11.71 0.05 5.28
C ALA A 106 -12.16 0.96 6.44
N ALA A 107 -11.47 2.09 6.63
CA ALA A 107 -11.80 3.05 7.69
C ALA A 107 -13.14 3.78 7.45
N LEU A 108 -13.55 3.96 6.21
CA LEU A 108 -14.87 4.51 5.89
C LEU A 108 -16.00 3.50 6.13
N GLU A 109 -15.75 2.23 5.90
CA GLU A 109 -16.72 1.15 6.12
C GLU A 109 -16.92 0.85 7.61
N GLN A 110 -15.82 0.73 8.39
CA GLN A 110 -15.85 0.44 9.83
C GLN A 110 -14.96 1.44 10.60
N PRO A 111 -15.37 2.70 10.74
CA PRO A 111 -14.52 3.76 11.29
C PRO A 111 -14.10 3.52 12.75
N TYR A 112 -14.90 2.80 13.53
CA TYR A 112 -14.64 2.51 14.93
C TYR A 112 -13.44 1.58 15.16
N ARG A 113 -12.97 0.88 14.11
CA ARG A 113 -11.80 -0.02 14.19
C ARG A 113 -10.48 0.71 14.08
N PHE A 114 -10.47 1.89 13.48
CA PHE A 114 -9.24 2.61 13.15
C PHE A 114 -9.08 3.86 14.02
N ARG A 115 -7.87 4.07 14.46
CA ARG A 115 -7.46 5.26 15.22
C ARG A 115 -6.96 6.36 14.29
N GLU A 116 -6.03 6.02 13.43
CA GLU A 116 -5.33 6.93 12.54
C GLU A 116 -4.80 6.18 11.31
N LEU A 117 -4.52 6.92 10.25
CA LEU A 117 -4.01 6.39 9.00
C LEU A 117 -2.66 7.00 8.66
N VAL A 118 -1.73 6.18 8.19
CA VAL A 118 -0.46 6.62 7.60
C VAL A 118 -0.39 6.07 6.17
N MET A 119 -0.19 6.95 5.20
CA MET A 119 -0.14 6.60 3.79
C MET A 119 1.25 6.95 3.25
N LEU A 120 1.98 5.94 2.79
CA LEU A 120 3.33 6.10 2.23
C LEU A 120 3.25 6.08 0.71
N GLY A 121 3.53 7.19 0.05
CA GLY A 121 3.46 7.33 -1.40
C GLY A 121 2.08 7.00 -1.99
N PRO A 122 0.98 7.51 -1.41
CA PRO A 122 -0.36 7.15 -1.87
C PRO A 122 -0.72 7.86 -3.18
N SER A 123 -1.66 7.25 -3.90
CA SER A 123 -2.38 7.92 -4.99
C SER A 123 -3.82 7.45 -5.04
N PRO A 124 -4.80 8.36 -5.13
CA PRO A 124 -6.20 8.01 -5.27
C PRO A 124 -6.59 7.70 -6.71
N CYS A 125 -5.75 8.09 -7.67
CA CYS A 125 -5.95 7.90 -9.10
C CYS A 125 -4.62 8.11 -9.84
N TYR A 126 -4.19 7.15 -10.62
CA TYR A 126 -2.95 7.22 -11.39
C TYR A 126 -3.14 7.86 -12.78
N LEU A 127 -4.38 7.92 -13.25
CA LEU A 127 -4.71 8.50 -14.54
C LEU A 127 -4.65 10.02 -14.53
N ASN A 128 -4.11 10.59 -15.59
CA ASN A 128 -4.31 12.00 -15.89
C ASN A 128 -5.75 12.23 -16.35
N LEU A 129 -6.44 13.14 -15.68
CA LEU A 129 -7.82 13.53 -15.97
C LEU A 129 -7.87 15.04 -16.19
N PRO A 130 -7.42 15.52 -17.38
CA PRO A 130 -7.38 16.94 -17.67
C PRO A 130 -8.78 17.58 -17.70
N PRO A 131 -8.90 18.90 -17.39
CA PRO A 131 -7.79 19.80 -17.05
C PRO A 131 -7.36 19.77 -15.58
N ASP A 132 -8.14 19.15 -14.68
CA ASP A 132 -8.09 19.44 -13.25
C ASP A 132 -7.22 18.49 -12.43
N TYR A 133 -6.78 17.35 -12.99
CA TYR A 133 -6.04 16.34 -12.23
C TYR A 133 -4.95 15.66 -13.07
N GLN A 134 -3.76 15.54 -12.49
CA GLN A 134 -2.63 14.81 -13.06
C GLN A 134 -2.20 13.68 -12.12
N GLY A 135 -2.66 12.47 -12.43
CA GLY A 135 -2.27 11.27 -11.68
C GLY A 135 -0.87 10.75 -12.02
N GLY A 136 -0.33 11.18 -13.16
CA GLY A 136 1.02 10.86 -13.63
C GLY A 136 1.07 10.05 -14.92
N PHE A 137 -0.01 9.36 -15.29
CA PHE A 137 -0.04 8.47 -16.45
C PHE A 137 -1.23 8.78 -17.37
N SER A 138 -0.99 8.74 -18.67
CA SER A 138 -2.08 8.66 -19.63
C SER A 138 -2.69 7.26 -19.60
N ARG A 139 -3.93 7.13 -20.06
CA ARG A 139 -4.56 5.80 -20.24
C ARG A 139 -3.74 4.92 -21.17
N GLU A 140 -3.22 5.51 -22.24
CA GLU A 140 -2.39 4.82 -23.23
C GLU A 140 -1.10 4.25 -22.61
N ASP A 141 -0.41 5.02 -21.76
CA ASP A 141 0.79 4.54 -21.05
C ASP A 141 0.48 3.33 -20.18
N LEU A 142 -0.62 3.36 -19.45
CA LEU A 142 -1.05 2.24 -18.61
C LEU A 142 -1.49 1.03 -19.43
N GLU A 143 -2.18 1.22 -20.53
CA GLU A 143 -2.58 0.14 -21.45
C GLU A 143 -1.35 -0.53 -22.06
N GLN A 144 -0.33 0.23 -22.44
CA GLN A 144 0.95 -0.31 -22.93
C GLN A 144 1.69 -1.12 -21.85
N LEU A 145 1.68 -0.65 -20.59
CA LEU A 145 2.26 -1.38 -19.48
C LEU A 145 1.54 -2.71 -19.23
N MET A 146 0.22 -2.73 -19.32
CA MET A 146 -0.58 -3.94 -19.19
C MET A 146 -0.38 -4.90 -20.37
N ASP A 147 -0.24 -4.38 -21.57
CA ASP A 147 0.07 -5.16 -22.77
C ASP A 147 1.44 -5.85 -22.67
N LEU A 148 2.44 -5.14 -22.14
CA LEU A 148 3.75 -5.72 -21.84
C LEU A 148 3.64 -6.85 -20.78
N MET A 149 2.86 -6.64 -19.73
CA MET A 149 2.59 -7.68 -18.72
C MET A 149 2.00 -8.94 -19.33
N ASP A 150 1.05 -8.80 -20.26
CA ASP A 150 0.38 -9.91 -20.92
C ASP A 150 1.29 -10.67 -21.89
N LYS A 151 2.13 -9.95 -22.62
CA LYS A 151 2.99 -10.51 -23.67
C LYS A 151 4.31 -11.05 -23.14
N ASN A 152 4.86 -10.42 -22.12
CA ASN A 152 6.16 -10.75 -21.55
C ASN A 152 6.19 -10.41 -20.06
N TYR A 153 5.61 -11.26 -19.22
CA TYR A 153 5.47 -11.03 -17.78
C TYR A 153 6.82 -10.80 -17.08
N ILE A 154 7.83 -11.61 -17.40
CA ILE A 154 9.19 -11.45 -16.83
C ILE A 154 9.84 -10.15 -17.31
N GLY A 155 9.70 -9.81 -18.58
CA GLY A 155 10.18 -8.55 -19.14
C GLY A 155 9.49 -7.34 -18.51
N TRP A 156 8.20 -7.42 -18.26
CA TRP A 156 7.44 -6.40 -17.54
C TRP A 156 7.98 -6.20 -16.11
N ALA A 157 8.19 -7.26 -15.35
CA ALA A 157 8.71 -7.20 -13.99
C ALA A 157 10.10 -6.56 -13.94
N ASN A 158 10.99 -6.98 -14.82
CA ASN A 158 12.35 -6.45 -14.93
C ASN A 158 12.41 -5.00 -15.44
N TYR A 159 11.42 -4.58 -16.21
CA TYR A 159 11.28 -3.19 -16.67
C TYR A 159 10.76 -2.29 -15.54
N LEU A 160 9.72 -2.72 -14.83
CA LEU A 160 9.04 -1.89 -13.85
C LEU A 160 9.81 -1.75 -12.53
N ALA A 161 10.46 -2.80 -12.05
CA ALA A 161 11.10 -2.80 -10.73
C ALA A 161 12.16 -1.68 -10.55
N PRO A 162 13.08 -1.41 -11.50
CA PRO A 162 14.02 -0.30 -11.38
C PRO A 162 13.33 1.07 -11.33
N ILE A 163 12.24 1.26 -12.10
CA ILE A 163 11.47 2.52 -12.13
C ILE A 163 10.83 2.76 -10.77
N VAL A 164 10.26 1.72 -10.18
CA VAL A 164 9.61 1.79 -8.85
C VAL A 164 10.62 2.05 -7.75
N MET A 165 11.79 1.39 -7.80
CA MET A 165 12.82 1.56 -6.76
C MET A 165 13.54 2.90 -6.83
N GLY A 166 13.71 3.47 -8.03
CA GLY A 166 14.53 4.67 -8.27
C GLY A 166 16.01 4.36 -8.46
N ASP A 167 16.74 5.32 -9.05
CA ASP A 167 18.14 5.12 -9.47
C ASP A 167 19.12 4.97 -8.29
N ASP A 168 18.79 5.56 -7.14
CA ASP A 168 19.64 5.51 -5.94
C ASP A 168 19.45 4.25 -5.09
N ALA A 169 18.51 3.37 -5.46
CA ALA A 169 18.24 2.17 -4.69
C ALA A 169 19.36 1.13 -4.86
N PRO A 170 19.73 0.39 -3.79
CA PRO A 170 20.63 -0.73 -3.90
C PRO A 170 20.12 -1.78 -4.90
N ASP A 171 21.04 -2.34 -5.71
CA ASP A 171 20.72 -3.36 -6.72
C ASP A 171 20.02 -4.59 -6.11
N GLU A 172 20.36 -4.95 -4.87
CA GLU A 172 19.73 -6.05 -4.16
C GLU A 172 18.24 -5.82 -3.92
N LEU A 173 17.84 -4.59 -3.58
CA LEU A 173 16.42 -4.25 -3.38
C LEU A 173 15.66 -4.20 -4.69
N THR A 174 16.28 -3.72 -5.75
CA THR A 174 15.70 -3.73 -7.10
C THR A 174 15.51 -5.17 -7.59
N GLY A 175 16.50 -6.04 -7.38
CA GLY A 175 16.42 -7.46 -7.70
C GLY A 175 15.33 -8.17 -6.88
N GLU A 176 15.20 -7.84 -5.60
CA GLU A 176 14.15 -8.38 -4.72
C GLU A 176 12.75 -7.99 -5.21
N LEU A 177 12.53 -6.72 -5.56
CA LEU A 177 11.24 -6.26 -6.08
C LEU A 177 10.90 -6.93 -7.41
N SER A 178 11.87 -7.04 -8.32
CA SER A 178 11.70 -7.77 -9.58
C SER A 178 11.34 -9.24 -9.33
N GLY A 179 12.01 -9.90 -8.40
CA GLY A 179 11.70 -11.26 -7.98
C GLY A 179 10.30 -11.40 -7.38
N SER A 180 9.88 -10.44 -6.59
CA SER A 180 8.51 -10.38 -6.03
C SER A 180 7.46 -10.29 -7.13
N PHE A 181 7.65 -9.39 -8.10
CA PHE A 181 6.77 -9.30 -9.26
C PHE A 181 6.74 -10.60 -10.05
N CYS A 182 7.89 -11.19 -10.34
CA CYS A 182 7.99 -12.43 -11.09
C CYS A 182 7.34 -13.64 -10.39
N SER A 183 7.32 -13.67 -9.06
CA SER A 183 6.76 -14.77 -8.27
C SER A 183 5.24 -14.67 -8.06
N THR A 184 4.63 -13.54 -8.38
CA THR A 184 3.18 -13.36 -8.27
C THR A 184 2.47 -14.07 -9.42
N ASP A 185 1.36 -14.75 -9.12
CA ASP A 185 0.52 -15.35 -10.17
C ASP A 185 0.09 -14.28 -11.18
N PRO A 186 0.28 -14.50 -12.50
CA PRO A 186 -0.03 -13.48 -13.52
C PRO A 186 -1.48 -12.99 -13.51
N LEU A 187 -2.45 -13.87 -13.21
CA LEU A 187 -3.86 -13.47 -13.10
C LEU A 187 -4.08 -12.54 -11.90
N VAL A 188 -3.46 -12.86 -10.76
CA VAL A 188 -3.50 -12.02 -9.56
C VAL A 188 -2.87 -10.66 -9.84
N ALA A 189 -1.66 -10.65 -10.41
CA ALA A 189 -0.94 -9.42 -10.73
C ALA A 189 -1.73 -8.53 -11.70
N ARG A 190 -2.31 -9.11 -12.76
CA ARG A 190 -3.13 -8.39 -13.72
C ARG A 190 -4.38 -7.80 -13.07
N THR A 191 -5.09 -8.59 -12.26
CA THR A 191 -6.30 -8.15 -11.58
C THR A 191 -6.00 -6.99 -10.62
N PHE A 192 -4.95 -7.12 -9.83
CA PHE A 192 -4.54 -6.07 -8.89
C PHE A 192 -4.03 -4.82 -9.62
N ALA A 193 -3.26 -4.97 -10.69
CA ALA A 193 -2.80 -3.85 -11.51
C ALA A 193 -3.98 -3.06 -12.10
N ASN A 194 -4.99 -3.75 -12.64
CA ASN A 194 -6.20 -3.09 -13.15
C ASN A 194 -6.94 -2.33 -12.05
N ALA A 195 -7.17 -2.96 -10.90
CA ALA A 195 -7.84 -2.35 -9.77
C ALA A 195 -7.06 -1.13 -9.21
N THR A 196 -5.73 -1.14 -9.31
CA THR A 196 -4.84 -0.08 -8.83
C THR A 196 -4.74 1.07 -9.83
N PHE A 197 -4.35 0.79 -11.07
CA PHE A 197 -3.92 1.81 -12.02
C PHE A 197 -5.04 2.45 -12.82
N PHE A 198 -6.19 1.77 -13.00
CA PHE A 198 -7.31 2.27 -13.79
C PHE A 198 -8.50 2.76 -12.96
N SER A 199 -8.37 2.79 -11.64
CA SER A 199 -9.42 3.25 -10.75
C SER A 199 -9.30 4.75 -10.44
N ASP A 200 -10.40 5.35 -10.00
CA ASP A 200 -10.46 6.72 -9.50
C ASP A 200 -11.21 6.74 -8.16
N TYR A 201 -10.44 6.88 -7.08
CA TYR A 201 -10.95 6.97 -5.71
C TYR A 201 -10.88 8.39 -5.12
N ARG A 202 -10.69 9.43 -5.94
CA ARG A 202 -10.63 10.82 -5.45
C ARG A 202 -11.89 11.23 -4.68
N HIS A 203 -13.04 10.68 -5.05
CA HIS A 203 -14.33 10.98 -4.43
C HIS A 203 -14.46 10.55 -2.97
N ILE A 204 -13.61 9.63 -2.49
CA ILE A 204 -13.66 9.21 -1.08
C ILE A 204 -12.81 10.11 -0.16
N LEU A 205 -11.86 10.87 -0.68
CA LEU A 205 -10.95 11.70 0.12
C LEU A 205 -11.68 12.66 1.07
N PRO A 206 -12.72 13.40 0.62
CA PRO A 206 -13.45 14.34 1.50
C PRO A 206 -14.22 13.65 2.63
N ARG A 207 -14.39 12.33 2.56
CA ARG A 207 -15.10 11.54 3.57
C ARG A 207 -14.20 11.12 4.73
N ASN A 208 -12.90 11.35 4.65
CA ASN A 208 -11.96 10.99 5.73
C ASN A 208 -12.34 11.64 7.05
N ARG A 209 -12.31 10.87 8.13
CA ARG A 209 -12.60 11.31 9.50
C ARG A 209 -11.49 11.01 10.50
N HIS A 210 -10.41 10.36 10.03
CA HIS A 210 -9.30 9.94 10.87
C HIS A 210 -8.12 10.90 10.72
N PRO A 211 -7.38 11.18 11.81
CA PRO A 211 -6.07 11.79 11.68
C PRO A 211 -5.24 11.00 10.68
N THR A 212 -4.66 11.67 9.69
CA THR A 212 -3.95 10.99 8.59
C THR A 212 -2.62 11.67 8.31
N LEU A 213 -1.56 10.86 8.22
CA LEU A 213 -0.26 11.30 7.71
C LEU A 213 -0.10 10.85 6.27
N LEU A 214 0.16 11.81 5.37
CA LEU A 214 0.57 11.58 4.00
C LEU A 214 2.08 11.76 3.94
N LEU A 215 2.84 10.68 3.70
CA LEU A 215 4.28 10.75 3.45
C LEU A 215 4.55 10.61 1.96
N GLN A 216 5.20 11.61 1.41
CA GLN A 216 5.53 11.71 -0.01
C GLN A 216 7.05 11.75 -0.19
N GLY A 217 7.59 10.96 -1.12
CA GLY A 217 8.96 11.11 -1.59
C GLY A 217 9.07 12.29 -2.56
N ARG A 218 10.19 13.02 -2.52
CA ARG A 218 10.42 14.14 -3.44
C ARG A 218 10.50 13.69 -4.90
N SER A 219 11.06 12.52 -5.13
CA SER A 219 11.21 11.91 -6.45
C SER A 219 10.59 10.51 -6.44
N ASP A 220 9.40 10.40 -6.99
CA ASP A 220 8.62 9.17 -7.05
C ASP A 220 7.97 9.06 -8.44
N ALA A 221 8.35 8.04 -9.20
CA ALA A 221 7.90 7.85 -10.57
C ALA A 221 6.44 7.40 -10.68
N LEU A 222 5.85 6.85 -9.61
CA LEU A 222 4.46 6.38 -9.59
C LEU A 222 3.50 7.36 -8.93
N ALA A 223 3.90 8.00 -7.83
CA ALA A 223 3.09 8.96 -7.11
C ALA A 223 3.86 10.28 -6.97
N ASN A 224 3.75 11.16 -7.95
CA ASN A 224 4.49 12.42 -7.93
C ASN A 224 3.99 13.37 -6.82
N PRO A 225 4.80 14.36 -6.41
CA PRO A 225 4.45 15.27 -5.32
C PRO A 225 3.13 16.02 -5.50
N SER A 226 2.69 16.29 -6.73
CA SER A 226 1.40 16.97 -7.00
C SER A 226 0.20 16.14 -6.57
N VAL A 227 0.31 14.81 -6.59
CA VAL A 227 -0.73 13.89 -6.10
C VAL A 227 -0.86 13.98 -4.58
N GLY A 228 0.27 14.00 -3.86
CA GLY A 228 0.28 14.21 -2.41
C GLY A 228 -0.35 15.53 -2.00
N GLU A 229 -0.02 16.62 -2.71
CA GLU A 229 -0.62 17.93 -2.50
C GLU A 229 -2.13 17.92 -2.76
N TYR A 230 -2.57 17.30 -3.86
CA TYR A 230 -4.00 17.15 -4.15
C TYR A 230 -4.74 16.39 -3.03
N MET A 231 -4.15 15.30 -2.54
CA MET A 231 -4.74 14.54 -1.42
C MET A 231 -4.83 15.40 -0.16
N TYR A 232 -3.77 16.12 0.18
CA TYR A 232 -3.74 17.00 1.34
C TYR A 232 -4.85 18.07 1.29
N GLN A 233 -5.03 18.69 0.13
CA GLN A 233 -6.06 19.72 -0.07
C GLN A 233 -7.50 19.18 0.00
N ASN A 234 -7.70 17.89 -0.32
CA ASN A 234 -9.03 17.29 -0.43
C ASN A 234 -9.37 16.30 0.70
N MET A 235 -8.43 16.06 1.63
CA MET A 235 -8.59 15.06 2.69
C MET A 235 -8.57 15.71 4.08
N PRO A 236 -9.75 15.93 4.70
CA PRO A 236 -9.81 16.53 6.03
C PRO A 236 -9.00 15.76 7.06
N GLY A 237 -8.34 16.49 7.98
CA GLY A 237 -7.55 15.89 9.05
C GLY A 237 -6.21 15.28 8.61
N SER A 238 -5.82 15.49 7.35
CA SER A 238 -4.53 15.04 6.85
C SER A 238 -3.40 16.05 7.11
N GLN A 239 -2.19 15.53 7.17
CA GLN A 239 -0.93 16.26 7.19
C GLN A 239 -0.06 15.72 6.07
N LEU A 240 0.62 16.59 5.35
CA LEU A 240 1.55 16.20 4.30
C LEU A 240 2.99 16.46 4.74
N VAL A 241 3.82 15.43 4.67
CA VAL A 241 5.27 15.54 4.87
C VAL A 241 5.95 15.01 3.61
N THR A 242 6.80 15.83 3.00
CA THR A 242 7.62 15.44 1.86
C THR A 242 9.03 15.13 2.34
N LEU A 243 9.48 13.90 2.09
CA LEU A 243 10.82 13.43 2.41
C LEU A 243 11.76 13.61 1.23
N ASP A 244 13.01 13.94 1.53
CA ASP A 244 14.10 13.96 0.57
C ASP A 244 14.56 12.51 0.31
N THR A 245 13.77 11.82 -0.51
CA THR A 245 13.96 10.42 -0.89
C THR A 245 13.69 10.26 -2.38
N GLU A 246 14.27 9.22 -2.96
CA GLU A 246 14.05 8.80 -4.33
C GLU A 246 13.41 7.42 -4.37
N GLY A 247 12.57 7.19 -5.40
CA GLY A 247 11.85 5.95 -5.60
C GLY A 247 10.53 5.87 -4.85
N HIS A 248 9.70 4.93 -5.28
CA HIS A 248 8.37 4.71 -4.71
C HIS A 248 8.40 3.83 -3.44
N CYS A 249 9.37 2.91 -3.36
CA CYS A 249 9.58 2.05 -2.19
C CYS A 249 10.54 2.65 -1.16
N PHE A 250 10.39 3.94 -0.85
CA PHE A 250 11.28 4.66 0.07
C PHE A 250 11.26 4.12 1.51
N HIS A 251 10.24 3.38 1.90
CA HIS A 251 10.19 2.64 3.16
C HIS A 251 11.19 1.48 3.21
N MET A 252 11.64 0.98 2.08
CA MET A 252 12.70 -0.02 1.97
C MET A 252 14.10 0.63 1.85
N SER A 253 14.21 1.70 1.04
CA SER A 253 15.49 2.35 0.76
C SER A 253 15.91 3.34 1.84
N TYR A 254 14.96 3.99 2.52
CA TYR A 254 15.18 5.01 3.54
C TYR A 254 14.39 4.72 4.84
N PRO A 255 14.46 3.51 5.40
CA PRO A 255 13.56 3.07 6.46
C PRO A 255 13.66 3.94 7.73
N ASN A 256 14.84 4.45 8.06
CA ASN A 256 15.03 5.29 9.23
C ASN A 256 14.37 6.67 9.11
N LYS A 257 14.43 7.29 7.92
CA LYS A 257 13.74 8.57 7.67
C LYS A 257 12.23 8.39 7.76
N VAL A 258 11.71 7.34 7.12
CA VAL A 258 10.28 7.03 7.11
C VAL A 258 9.78 6.67 8.51
N SER A 259 10.48 5.80 9.23
CA SER A 259 10.11 5.40 10.59
C SER A 259 10.09 6.57 11.56
N ALA A 260 11.04 7.51 11.45
CA ALA A 260 11.08 8.68 12.31
C ALA A 260 9.83 9.57 12.16
N GLU A 261 9.40 9.83 10.93
CA GLU A 261 8.19 10.63 10.67
C GLU A 261 6.92 9.90 11.11
N VAL A 262 6.85 8.59 10.86
CA VAL A 262 5.73 7.77 11.31
C VAL A 262 5.63 7.79 12.84
N LEU A 263 6.74 7.55 13.55
CA LEU A 263 6.75 7.57 15.02
C LEU A 263 6.39 8.95 15.57
N ALA A 264 6.87 10.04 14.98
CA ALA A 264 6.52 11.40 15.39
C ALA A 264 5.01 11.65 15.25
N PHE A 265 4.37 11.14 14.20
CA PHE A 265 2.93 11.24 14.01
C PHE A 265 2.15 10.38 15.03
N LEU A 266 2.55 9.12 15.21
CA LEU A 266 1.85 8.17 16.10
C LEU A 266 1.97 8.52 17.59
N SER A 267 2.93 9.36 17.97
CA SER A 267 3.21 9.74 19.38
C SER A 267 2.39 10.93 19.88
N ARG A 268 1.44 11.44 19.08
CA ARG A 268 0.62 12.62 19.41
C ARG A 268 -0.54 12.32 20.33
#